data_69579a8458c5d53ab57b6bdb6268815c
#
_entry.id   69579a8458c5d53ab57b6bdb6268815c
#
_cell.length_a   1.000
_cell.length_b   1.000
_cell.length_c   1.000
_cell.angle_alpha   90.00
_cell.angle_beta   90.00
_cell.angle_gamma   90.00
#
_symmetry.space_group_name_H-M   'P 1'
#
loop_
_entity.id
_entity.type
_entity.pdbx_description
1 polymer ?
#
loop_
_entity_poly.entity_id
_entity_poly.type
_entity_poly.pdbx_seq_one_letter_code
_entity_poly.pdbx_strand_id
1 'polypeptide(L)'
;MAESTIPPVTPDSESTTGYFSRRGDTFYPQSVARGGWGNSVSGHVVGGLLGWAAERVVDDSAFLPARLTVDLPRPTGFEPIELEARVLRNGRRLRLVEVVMLQGGEVVAQATGLFLRRGEHPAGRVWSPDIEMPPFPADVQSSDNSPFVRTYGWGMAIQNPDPNWSGKGGEKFTWLRLTQPLIQDEPLTPFTRAAMAADVTASLVNWSSDGLKFINADYTVTLSRLPEGPMIGLAAQGHCGHDGIATGSATIFDQQGKIGTSVAVSLAQAGFRPPSS
;
A
#
# COMPACT_ATOMS: atom_id res chain seq x y z
N MET A 1 16.29 -51.90 31.69
CA MET A 1 15.76 -51.53 30.38
C MET A 1 14.92 -50.29 30.60
N ALA A 2 15.44 -49.13 30.23
CA ALA A 2 14.75 -47.85 30.35
C ALA A 2 14.13 -47.53 28.98
N GLU A 3 12.79 -47.45 28.94
CA GLU A 3 12.06 -47.01 27.75
C GLU A 3 12.27 -45.50 27.56
N SER A 4 12.86 -45.14 26.44
CA SER A 4 13.03 -43.78 25.98
C SER A 4 11.69 -43.33 25.34
N THR A 5 10.96 -42.51 26.08
CA THR A 5 9.74 -41.88 25.57
C THR A 5 10.15 -40.63 24.74
N ILE A 6 9.93 -40.69 23.43
CA ILE A 6 10.11 -39.55 22.53
C ILE A 6 8.98 -38.56 22.86
N PRO A 7 9.30 -37.25 23.16
CA PRO A 7 8.25 -36.24 23.38
C PRO A 7 7.47 -35.97 22.09
N PRO A 8 6.15 -35.66 22.20
CA PRO A 8 5.34 -35.33 21.04
C PRO A 8 5.86 -34.08 20.35
N VAL A 9 5.97 -34.16 19.02
CA VAL A 9 6.25 -33.03 18.14
C VAL A 9 5.10 -32.04 18.30
N THR A 10 5.41 -30.82 18.75
CA THR A 10 4.45 -29.71 18.72
C THR A 10 4.08 -29.45 17.27
N PRO A 11 2.77 -29.26 16.96
CA PRO A 11 2.36 -28.92 15.61
C PRO A 11 2.98 -27.59 15.19
N ASP A 12 3.43 -27.56 13.94
CA ASP A 12 4.06 -26.45 13.26
C ASP A 12 3.32 -25.14 13.51
N SER A 13 4.08 -24.07 13.75
CA SER A 13 3.57 -22.71 13.69
C SER A 13 2.76 -22.55 12.39
N GLU A 14 1.48 -22.16 12.50
CA GLU A 14 0.62 -21.92 11.35
C GLU A 14 1.33 -20.97 10.40
N SER A 15 1.68 -21.49 9.21
CA SER A 15 2.28 -20.72 8.14
C SER A 15 1.34 -19.57 7.79
N THR A 16 1.80 -18.35 7.96
CA THR A 16 0.97 -17.17 7.69
C THR A 16 0.81 -17.02 6.17
N THR A 17 -0.42 -17.18 5.68
CA THR A 17 -0.73 -17.05 4.26
C THR A 17 -0.33 -15.66 3.76
N GLY A 18 0.60 -15.57 2.79
CA GLY A 18 0.97 -14.33 2.11
C GLY A 18 0.03 -13.99 0.95
N TYR A 19 0.10 -12.75 0.45
CA TYR A 19 -0.56 -12.37 -0.80
C TYR A 19 0.05 -13.12 -1.99
N PHE A 20 1.33 -13.43 -1.92
CA PHE A 20 2.05 -14.24 -2.91
C PHE A 20 2.76 -15.41 -2.23
N SER A 21 2.75 -16.58 -2.88
CA SER A 21 3.80 -17.57 -2.69
C SER A 21 4.90 -17.36 -3.72
N ARG A 22 6.15 -17.74 -3.40
CA ARG A 22 7.30 -17.56 -4.28
C ARG A 22 7.97 -18.91 -4.57
N ARG A 23 8.35 -19.13 -5.84
CA ARG A 23 9.14 -20.29 -6.26
C ARG A 23 10.26 -19.80 -7.20
N GLY A 24 11.49 -19.77 -6.70
CA GLY A 24 12.59 -19.13 -7.42
C GLY A 24 12.32 -17.63 -7.59
N ASP A 25 12.32 -17.17 -8.84
CA ASP A 25 12.05 -15.76 -9.18
C ASP A 25 10.60 -15.49 -9.61
N THR A 26 9.74 -16.51 -9.53
CA THR A 26 8.33 -16.41 -9.91
C THR A 26 7.42 -16.28 -8.70
N PHE A 27 6.46 -15.36 -8.77
CA PHE A 27 5.46 -15.07 -7.75
C PHE A 27 4.09 -15.57 -8.18
N TYR A 28 3.38 -16.22 -7.28
CA TYR A 28 2.06 -16.80 -7.52
C TYR A 28 1.05 -16.09 -6.63
N PRO A 29 0.14 -15.27 -7.21
CA PRO A 29 -0.89 -14.60 -6.44
C PRO A 29 -1.80 -15.62 -5.73
N GLN A 30 -2.07 -15.39 -4.45
CA GLN A 30 -3.01 -16.17 -3.67
C GLN A 30 -4.41 -15.52 -3.72
N SER A 31 -5.46 -16.29 -3.41
CA SER A 31 -6.84 -15.79 -3.46
C SER A 31 -7.07 -14.55 -2.59
N VAL A 32 -6.34 -14.42 -1.48
CA VAL A 32 -6.37 -13.26 -0.57
C VAL A 32 -5.86 -11.97 -1.24
N ALA A 33 -5.12 -12.07 -2.35
CA ALA A 33 -4.64 -10.91 -3.12
C ALA A 33 -5.73 -10.29 -4.01
N ARG A 34 -6.94 -10.86 -4.06
CA ARG A 34 -8.04 -10.38 -4.91
C ARG A 34 -8.47 -8.98 -4.54
N GLY A 35 -8.58 -8.12 -5.55
CA GLY A 35 -9.09 -6.76 -5.43
C GLY A 35 -10.60 -6.66 -5.64
N GLY A 36 -11.12 -5.45 -5.53
CA GLY A 36 -12.54 -5.12 -5.76
C GLY A 36 -12.92 -4.90 -7.23
N TRP A 37 -11.96 -4.97 -8.16
CA TRP A 37 -12.16 -4.72 -9.57
C TRP A 37 -12.10 -6.01 -10.40
N GLY A 38 -13.20 -6.78 -10.37
CA GLY A 38 -13.30 -8.02 -11.15
C GLY A 38 -12.39 -9.14 -10.65
N ASN A 39 -11.81 -9.91 -11.59
CA ASN A 39 -10.91 -11.03 -11.28
C ASN A 39 -9.43 -10.60 -11.37
N SER A 40 -9.03 -9.61 -10.60
CA SER A 40 -7.67 -9.08 -10.61
C SER A 40 -7.07 -9.04 -9.20
N VAL A 41 -5.74 -9.03 -9.16
CA VAL A 41 -4.95 -8.73 -7.95
C VAL A 41 -5.17 -7.27 -7.59
N SER A 42 -5.29 -6.97 -6.31
CA SER A 42 -5.52 -5.62 -5.82
C SER A 42 -4.30 -4.72 -6.08
N GLY A 43 -4.53 -3.46 -6.46
CA GLY A 43 -3.48 -2.49 -6.75
C GLY A 43 -2.50 -2.29 -5.59
N HIS A 44 -2.99 -2.30 -4.34
CA HIS A 44 -2.11 -2.18 -3.18
C HIS A 44 -1.12 -3.35 -3.05
N VAL A 45 -1.52 -4.56 -3.45
CA VAL A 45 -0.64 -5.74 -3.44
C VAL A 45 0.37 -5.68 -4.58
N VAL A 46 -0.07 -5.24 -5.77
CA VAL A 46 0.80 -5.00 -6.94
C VAL A 46 1.89 -3.98 -6.61
N GLY A 47 1.49 -2.82 -6.09
CA GLY A 47 2.45 -1.78 -5.73
C GLY A 47 3.36 -2.16 -4.57
N GLY A 48 2.84 -2.95 -3.62
CA GLY A 48 3.65 -3.56 -2.57
C GLY A 48 4.77 -4.43 -3.13
N LEU A 49 4.46 -5.29 -4.12
CA LEU A 49 5.45 -6.20 -4.74
C LEU A 49 6.51 -5.44 -5.55
N LEU A 50 6.11 -4.38 -6.27
CA LEU A 50 7.03 -3.49 -6.97
C LEU A 50 7.94 -2.72 -5.99
N GLY A 51 7.40 -2.22 -4.88
CA GLY A 51 8.15 -1.57 -3.81
C GLY A 51 9.14 -2.51 -3.13
N TRP A 52 8.72 -3.73 -2.83
CA TRP A 52 9.56 -4.77 -2.28
C TRP A 52 10.77 -5.08 -3.18
N ALA A 53 10.54 -5.22 -4.49
CA ALA A 53 11.61 -5.48 -5.46
C ALA A 53 12.58 -4.29 -5.55
N ALA A 54 12.07 -3.05 -5.58
CA ALA A 54 12.91 -1.86 -5.64
C ALA A 54 13.82 -1.73 -4.39
N GLU A 55 13.29 -2.04 -3.21
CA GLU A 55 14.04 -2.00 -1.95
C GLU A 55 15.17 -3.03 -1.93
N ARG A 56 14.94 -4.24 -2.42
CA ARG A 56 15.94 -5.31 -2.51
C ARG A 56 17.08 -5.03 -3.47
N VAL A 57 16.81 -4.32 -4.57
CA VAL A 57 17.86 -3.92 -5.53
C VAL A 57 18.81 -2.89 -4.93
N VAL A 58 18.31 -2.00 -4.07
CA VAL A 58 19.15 -0.99 -3.42
C VAL A 58 19.91 -1.57 -2.23
N ASP A 59 19.27 -2.36 -1.40
CA ASP A 59 19.79 -3.08 -0.23
C ASP A 59 20.88 -2.32 0.56
N ASP A 60 20.55 -1.05 0.91
CA ASP A 60 21.49 -0.14 1.59
C ASP A 60 20.72 0.78 2.54
N SER A 61 20.84 0.54 3.83
CA SER A 61 20.15 1.28 4.90
C SER A 61 20.55 2.76 4.98
N ALA A 62 21.68 3.15 4.37
CA ALA A 62 22.06 4.57 4.27
C ALA A 62 21.14 5.36 3.32
N PHE A 63 20.33 4.68 2.52
CA PHE A 63 19.37 5.31 1.60
C PHE A 63 17.94 5.10 2.10
N LEU A 64 17.16 6.16 2.02
CA LEU A 64 15.72 6.16 2.27
C LEU A 64 15.00 5.98 0.93
N PRO A 65 14.06 5.05 0.77
CA PRO A 65 13.14 5.05 -0.35
C PRO A 65 12.19 6.26 -0.22
N ALA A 66 12.57 7.35 -0.89
CA ALA A 66 11.92 8.65 -0.74
C ALA A 66 10.73 8.85 -1.69
N ARG A 67 10.67 8.07 -2.79
CA ARG A 67 9.54 8.08 -3.72
C ARG A 67 9.40 6.71 -4.39
N LEU A 68 8.14 6.28 -4.57
CA LEU A 68 7.76 5.22 -5.50
C LEU A 68 6.62 5.75 -6.37
N THR A 69 6.82 5.73 -7.69
CA THR A 69 5.76 5.95 -8.68
C THR A 69 5.42 4.61 -9.29
N VAL A 70 4.15 4.24 -9.29
CA VAL A 70 3.61 2.97 -9.79
C VAL A 70 2.64 3.27 -10.90
N ASP A 71 2.85 2.68 -12.08
CA ASP A 71 1.92 2.71 -13.21
C ASP A 71 1.20 1.36 -13.30
N LEU A 72 -0.11 1.40 -13.52
CA LEU A 72 -1.01 0.24 -13.59
C LEU A 72 -1.72 0.20 -14.96
N PRO A 73 -0.99 -0.01 -16.06
CA PRO A 73 -1.55 0.08 -17.41
C PRO A 73 -2.53 -1.05 -17.74
N ARG A 74 -2.48 -2.16 -17.00
CA ARG A 74 -3.35 -3.33 -17.20
C ARG A 74 -3.75 -3.96 -15.86
N PRO A 75 -4.93 -4.61 -15.76
CA PRO A 75 -5.26 -5.44 -14.61
C PRO A 75 -4.26 -6.59 -14.46
N THR A 76 -3.70 -6.77 -13.28
CA THR A 76 -2.86 -7.94 -12.95
C THR A 76 -3.75 -9.13 -12.63
N GLY A 77 -3.61 -10.23 -13.35
CA GLY A 77 -4.35 -11.47 -13.15
C GLY A 77 -3.77 -12.35 -12.05
N PHE A 78 -4.28 -13.61 -11.97
CA PHE A 78 -3.78 -14.61 -11.02
C PHE A 78 -2.75 -15.58 -11.63
N GLU A 79 -2.35 -15.35 -12.87
CA GLU A 79 -1.27 -16.05 -13.52
C GLU A 79 0.07 -15.74 -12.82
N PRO A 80 1.10 -16.59 -13.02
CA PRO A 80 2.44 -16.33 -12.47
C PRO A 80 2.98 -14.97 -12.88
N ILE A 81 3.67 -14.32 -11.95
CA ILE A 81 4.28 -12.99 -12.10
C ILE A 81 5.80 -13.14 -12.09
N GLU A 82 6.45 -12.45 -12.99
CA GLU A 82 7.90 -12.24 -13.04
C GLU A 82 8.22 -10.77 -12.79
N LEU A 83 9.35 -10.50 -12.13
CA LEU A 83 9.82 -9.15 -11.88
C LEU A 83 11.18 -8.95 -12.52
N GLU A 84 11.32 -7.87 -13.27
CA GLU A 84 12.59 -7.37 -13.73
C GLU A 84 12.92 -6.06 -13.03
N ALA A 85 14.06 -5.98 -12.38
CA ALA A 85 14.49 -4.78 -11.67
C ALA A 85 15.89 -4.34 -12.10
N ARG A 86 16.06 -3.05 -12.36
CA ARG A 86 17.35 -2.49 -12.77
C ARG A 86 17.64 -1.15 -12.13
N VAL A 87 18.91 -0.92 -11.83
CA VAL A 87 19.39 0.38 -11.36
C VAL A 87 19.61 1.30 -12.57
N LEU A 88 18.78 2.35 -12.69
CA LEU A 88 18.91 3.37 -13.73
C LEU A 88 20.03 4.37 -13.39
N ARG A 89 20.23 4.65 -12.10
CA ARG A 89 21.29 5.52 -11.59
C ARG A 89 21.79 5.05 -10.23
N ASN A 90 23.09 4.86 -10.10
CA ASN A 90 23.75 4.55 -8.85
C ASN A 90 24.72 5.68 -8.45
N GLY A 91 24.21 6.70 -7.79
CA GLY A 91 24.97 7.87 -7.36
C GLY A 91 25.26 7.86 -5.87
N ARG A 92 26.22 8.67 -5.43
CA ARG A 92 26.61 8.77 -4.02
C ARG A 92 25.47 9.26 -3.11
N ARG A 93 24.57 10.12 -3.59
CA ARG A 93 23.45 10.72 -2.82
C ARG A 93 22.08 10.28 -3.28
N LEU A 94 21.99 9.67 -4.45
CA LEU A 94 20.74 9.29 -5.09
C LEU A 94 20.92 7.99 -5.86
N ARG A 95 19.96 7.06 -5.69
CA ARG A 95 19.79 5.89 -6.55
C ARG A 95 18.39 5.93 -7.17
N LEU A 96 18.30 5.59 -8.42
CA LEU A 96 17.05 5.45 -9.14
C LEU A 96 16.94 4.03 -9.66
N VAL A 97 15.82 3.37 -9.37
CA VAL A 97 15.54 1.97 -9.72
C VAL A 97 14.28 1.92 -10.54
N GLU A 98 14.24 1.08 -11.55
CA GLU A 98 13.04 0.70 -12.26
C GLU A 98 12.71 -0.76 -11.94
N VAL A 99 11.43 -1.06 -11.78
CA VAL A 99 10.89 -2.41 -11.63
C VAL A 99 9.76 -2.58 -12.62
N VAL A 100 9.80 -3.68 -13.39
CA VAL A 100 8.76 -4.07 -14.33
C VAL A 100 8.15 -5.39 -13.88
N MET A 101 6.81 -5.47 -13.88
CA MET A 101 6.05 -6.67 -13.56
C MET A 101 5.47 -7.27 -14.84
N LEU A 102 5.74 -8.53 -15.06
CA LEU A 102 5.38 -9.27 -16.26
C LEU A 102 4.42 -10.42 -15.93
N GLN A 103 3.46 -10.63 -16.79
CA GLN A 103 2.64 -11.85 -16.85
C GLN A 103 2.59 -12.34 -18.29
N GLY A 104 3.03 -13.58 -18.52
CA GLY A 104 3.08 -14.16 -19.86
C GLY A 104 3.94 -13.36 -20.86
N GLY A 105 4.96 -12.66 -20.38
CA GLY A 105 5.83 -11.79 -21.17
C GLY A 105 5.28 -10.38 -21.45
N GLU A 106 4.07 -10.07 -21.00
CA GLU A 106 3.44 -8.75 -21.15
C GLU A 106 3.61 -7.91 -19.88
N VAL A 107 3.93 -6.63 -20.04
CA VAL A 107 4.02 -5.68 -18.92
C VAL A 107 2.62 -5.40 -18.38
N VAL A 108 2.38 -5.73 -17.11
CA VAL A 108 1.09 -5.47 -16.43
C VAL A 108 1.17 -4.33 -15.43
N ALA A 109 2.35 -4.08 -14.84
CA ALA A 109 2.61 -2.94 -13.98
C ALA A 109 4.10 -2.58 -14.02
N GLN A 110 4.42 -1.35 -13.64
CA GLN A 110 5.82 -0.92 -13.50
C GLN A 110 5.96 0.12 -12.40
N ALA A 111 7.18 0.29 -11.90
CA ALA A 111 7.47 1.33 -10.92
C ALA A 111 8.85 1.94 -11.09
N THR A 112 8.99 3.21 -10.67
CA THR A 112 10.28 3.85 -10.45
C THR A 112 10.44 4.23 -8.99
N GLY A 113 11.49 3.69 -8.35
CA GLY A 113 11.88 3.96 -6.97
C GLY A 113 13.03 4.95 -6.90
N LEU A 114 12.86 6.05 -6.16
CA LEU A 114 13.91 7.02 -5.87
C LEU A 114 14.38 6.85 -4.43
N PHE A 115 15.67 6.55 -4.24
CA PHE A 115 16.30 6.36 -2.96
C PHE A 115 17.29 7.50 -2.71
N LEU A 116 17.13 8.20 -1.59
CA LEU A 116 17.96 9.34 -1.21
C LEU A 116 18.83 8.99 0.00
N ARG A 117 20.11 9.36 -0.08
CA ARG A 117 21.02 9.16 1.04
C ARG A 117 20.58 10.01 2.23
N ARG A 118 20.46 9.37 3.39
CA ARG A 118 20.19 10.05 4.66
C ARG A 118 21.31 11.03 4.98
N GLY A 119 20.97 12.14 5.63
CA GLY A 119 21.92 13.19 6.02
C GLY A 119 21.38 14.05 7.15
N GLU A 120 22.12 15.07 7.49
CA GLU A 120 21.71 16.04 8.49
C GLU A 120 20.52 16.88 7.99
N HIS A 121 19.54 17.08 8.87
CA HIS A 121 18.38 17.91 8.56
C HIS A 121 18.76 19.39 8.69
N PRO A 122 18.49 20.23 7.66
CA PRO A 122 18.78 21.66 7.72
C PRO A 122 18.01 22.35 8.83
N ALA A 123 18.63 23.32 9.49
CA ALA A 123 17.96 24.16 10.47
C ALA A 123 16.90 25.06 9.78
N GLY A 124 15.88 25.46 10.55
CA GLY A 124 14.83 26.38 10.10
C GLY A 124 13.43 25.77 10.21
N ARG A 125 12.43 26.63 10.06
CA ARG A 125 11.02 26.23 10.04
C ARG A 125 10.47 26.36 8.62
N VAL A 126 9.84 25.30 8.14
CA VAL A 126 9.11 25.30 6.86
C VAL A 126 7.62 25.25 7.16
N TRP A 127 6.84 26.04 6.46
CA TRP A 127 5.38 25.98 6.56
C TRP A 127 4.87 24.60 6.13
N SER A 128 3.90 24.07 6.86
CA SER A 128 3.18 22.85 6.53
C SER A 128 1.73 23.02 6.96
N PRO A 129 0.74 22.54 6.17
CA PRO A 129 -0.66 22.60 6.58
C PRO A 129 -0.84 21.86 7.90
N ASP A 130 -1.66 22.41 8.77
CA ASP A 130 -2.09 21.69 9.97
C ASP A 130 -3.20 20.73 9.60
N ILE A 131 -2.92 19.42 9.76
CA ILE A 131 -3.85 18.34 9.45
C ILE A 131 -3.92 17.48 10.69
N GLU A 132 -5.10 17.44 11.29
CA GLU A 132 -5.37 16.65 12.49
C GLU A 132 -6.00 15.31 12.07
N MET A 133 -5.24 14.22 12.26
CA MET A 133 -5.77 12.87 12.04
C MET A 133 -6.74 12.49 13.15
N PRO A 134 -7.88 11.85 12.85
CA PRO A 134 -8.71 11.23 13.88
C PRO A 134 -7.87 10.31 14.76
N PRO A 135 -8.18 10.24 16.07
CA PRO A 135 -7.48 9.34 16.96
C PRO A 135 -7.59 7.91 16.46
N PHE A 136 -6.53 7.15 16.72
CA PHE A 136 -6.50 5.73 16.41
C PHE A 136 -7.70 5.00 17.04
N PRO A 137 -8.38 4.08 16.32
CA PRO A 137 -9.53 3.39 16.85
C PRO A 137 -9.19 2.58 18.11
N ALA A 138 -9.79 2.93 19.25
CA ALA A 138 -9.50 2.29 20.55
C ALA A 138 -9.87 0.80 20.58
N ASP A 139 -10.89 0.40 19.82
CA ASP A 139 -11.37 -0.98 19.70
C ASP A 139 -10.40 -1.90 18.92
N VAL A 140 -9.42 -1.32 18.23
CA VAL A 140 -8.41 -2.04 17.46
C VAL A 140 -7.10 -2.23 18.24
N GLN A 141 -7.01 -1.69 19.43
CA GLN A 141 -5.86 -1.89 20.33
C GLN A 141 -5.82 -3.28 20.99
N SER A 142 -6.79 -4.15 20.70
CA SER A 142 -6.77 -5.54 21.18
C SER A 142 -5.55 -6.30 20.65
N SER A 143 -5.21 -7.39 21.32
CA SER A 143 -4.13 -8.32 20.96
C SER A 143 -4.28 -8.97 19.57
N ASP A 144 -5.41 -8.74 18.91
CA ASP A 144 -5.66 -9.17 17.56
C ASP A 144 -4.84 -8.31 16.58
N ASN A 145 -3.85 -8.93 15.93
CA ASN A 145 -2.99 -8.32 14.93
C ASN A 145 -3.56 -8.41 13.51
N SER A 146 -4.86 -8.63 13.35
CA SER A 146 -5.51 -8.78 12.06
C SER A 146 -5.40 -7.51 11.20
N PRO A 147 -5.29 -7.63 9.87
CA PRO A 147 -5.38 -6.51 8.96
C PRO A 147 -6.73 -5.80 9.11
N PHE A 148 -6.74 -4.47 9.01
CA PHE A 148 -8.00 -3.73 8.96
C PHE A 148 -7.86 -2.43 8.17
N VAL A 149 -9.01 -1.90 7.75
CA VAL A 149 -9.17 -0.57 7.16
C VAL A 149 -10.33 0.12 7.85
N ARG A 150 -10.13 1.33 8.36
CA ARG A 150 -11.20 2.15 8.93
C ARG A 150 -11.15 3.56 8.39
N THR A 151 -12.25 4.00 7.78
CA THR A 151 -12.40 5.33 7.19
C THR A 151 -13.24 6.21 8.11
N TYR A 152 -12.86 7.47 8.24
CA TYR A 152 -13.51 8.53 9.01
C TYR A 152 -13.85 9.70 8.11
N GLY A 153 -14.66 10.60 8.63
CA GLY A 153 -15.21 11.68 7.84
C GLY A 153 -16.31 11.13 6.92
N TRP A 154 -17.16 11.96 6.37
CA TRP A 154 -18.29 11.55 5.54
C TRP A 154 -19.19 10.44 6.11
N GLY A 155 -19.10 10.13 7.41
CA GLY A 155 -19.91 9.10 8.08
C GLY A 155 -19.61 7.65 7.68
N MET A 156 -18.49 7.37 6.96
CA MET A 156 -18.21 6.01 6.48
C MET A 156 -17.15 5.26 7.27
N ALA A 157 -17.53 4.10 7.78
CA ALA A 157 -16.69 2.92 7.79
C ALA A 157 -16.91 2.16 6.47
N ILE A 158 -15.86 1.72 5.77
CA ILE A 158 -16.00 0.91 4.53
C ILE A 158 -16.87 -0.33 4.77
N GLN A 159 -16.88 -0.86 6.00
CA GLN A 159 -17.68 -1.99 6.43
C GLN A 159 -19.14 -1.65 6.79
N ASN A 160 -19.49 -0.37 6.87
CA ASN A 160 -20.84 0.06 7.22
C ASN A 160 -21.11 1.43 6.58
N PRO A 161 -21.40 1.48 5.26
CA PRO A 161 -21.66 2.74 4.58
C PRO A 161 -22.88 3.40 5.19
N ASP A 162 -22.70 4.57 5.83
CA ASP A 162 -23.81 5.41 6.24
C ASP A 162 -24.51 5.92 4.98
N PRO A 163 -25.79 5.54 4.74
CA PRO A 163 -26.55 6.03 3.61
C PRO A 163 -26.78 7.54 3.62
N ASN A 164 -26.54 8.20 4.75
CA ASN A 164 -26.65 9.66 4.90
C ASN A 164 -25.37 10.41 4.56
N TRP A 165 -24.63 9.93 3.63
CA TRP A 165 -23.46 10.58 3.02
C TRP A 165 -23.74 12.01 2.46
N SER A 166 -24.83 12.60 2.81
CA SER A 166 -25.14 14.00 2.58
C SER A 166 -24.12 14.90 3.28
N GLY A 167 -22.84 14.62 3.02
CA GLY A 167 -21.71 15.27 3.61
C GLY A 167 -21.81 16.77 3.49
N LYS A 168 -22.03 17.39 4.57
CA LYS A 168 -21.57 18.73 4.78
C LYS A 168 -20.06 18.61 4.81
N GLY A 169 -19.42 18.76 3.63
CA GLY A 169 -18.02 18.97 3.40
C GLY A 169 -17.10 18.46 4.52
N GLY A 170 -16.89 17.17 4.61
CA GLY A 170 -16.02 16.61 5.62
C GLY A 170 -14.71 16.14 5.01
N GLU A 171 -13.63 16.36 5.71
CA GLU A 171 -12.35 15.75 5.41
C GLU A 171 -12.47 14.23 5.48
N LYS A 172 -11.78 13.52 4.59
CA LYS A 172 -11.75 12.06 4.58
C LYS A 172 -10.43 11.56 5.14
N PHE A 173 -10.53 10.60 6.06
CA PHE A 173 -9.36 9.97 6.68
C PHE A 173 -9.52 8.45 6.64
N THR A 174 -8.42 7.75 6.62
CA THR A 174 -8.40 6.30 6.86
C THR A 174 -7.20 5.89 7.69
N TRP A 175 -7.40 4.93 8.58
CA TRP A 175 -6.34 4.17 9.23
C TRP A 175 -6.30 2.76 8.64
N LEU A 176 -5.10 2.31 8.35
CA LEU A 176 -4.81 1.00 7.79
C LEU A 176 -3.86 0.26 8.73
N ARG A 177 -4.16 -0.99 9.02
CA ARG A 177 -3.20 -1.92 9.62
C ARG A 177 -2.92 -3.02 8.61
N LEU A 178 -1.73 -2.97 8.02
CA LEU A 178 -1.26 -3.91 7.01
C LEU A 178 -0.29 -4.87 7.69
N THR A 179 -0.78 -6.01 8.11
CA THR A 179 -0.02 -7.07 8.81
C THR A 179 0.08 -8.35 8.00
N GLN A 180 -0.82 -8.55 7.02
CA GLN A 180 -0.76 -9.68 6.10
C GLN A 180 0.57 -9.69 5.34
N PRO A 181 1.39 -10.75 5.38
CA PRO A 181 2.62 -10.83 4.61
C PRO A 181 2.38 -10.61 3.11
N LEU A 182 3.25 -9.84 2.47
CA LEU A 182 3.21 -9.68 1.02
C LEU A 182 3.60 -10.99 0.33
N ILE A 183 4.73 -11.55 0.74
CA ILE A 183 5.23 -12.84 0.32
C ILE A 183 5.14 -13.77 1.52
N GLN A 184 4.64 -14.97 1.31
CA GLN A 184 4.51 -15.98 2.35
C GLN A 184 5.81 -16.13 3.13
N ASP A 185 5.71 -16.14 4.46
CA ASP A 185 6.81 -16.31 5.40
C ASP A 185 7.87 -15.17 5.36
N GLU A 186 7.60 -14.04 4.66
CA GLU A 186 8.43 -12.84 4.69
C GLU A 186 7.71 -11.69 5.43
N PRO A 187 8.35 -11.06 6.44
CA PRO A 187 7.74 -9.90 7.12
C PRO A 187 7.65 -8.69 6.18
N LEU A 188 6.58 -7.90 6.32
CA LEU A 188 6.47 -6.63 5.61
C LEU A 188 7.52 -5.64 6.10
N THR A 189 8.29 -5.06 5.17
CA THR A 189 9.14 -3.92 5.49
C THR A 189 8.29 -2.65 5.72
N PRO A 190 8.79 -1.66 6.45
CA PRO A 190 8.09 -0.38 6.58
C PRO A 190 7.82 0.28 5.22
N PHE A 191 8.75 0.17 4.26
CA PHE A 191 8.57 0.75 2.92
C PHE A 191 7.50 0.00 2.12
N THR A 192 7.55 -1.32 2.09
CA THR A 192 6.52 -2.15 1.43
C THR A 192 5.13 -1.81 1.97
N ARG A 193 4.99 -1.63 3.29
CA ARG A 193 3.73 -1.23 3.92
C ARG A 193 3.27 0.16 3.45
N ALA A 194 4.18 1.13 3.36
CA ALA A 194 3.86 2.46 2.83
C ALA A 194 3.45 2.43 1.36
N ALA A 195 4.13 1.62 0.54
CA ALA A 195 3.79 1.43 -0.86
C ALA A 195 2.39 0.84 -1.04
N MET A 196 2.04 -0.17 -0.22
CA MET A 196 0.69 -0.75 -0.20
C MET A 196 -0.37 0.26 0.24
N ALA A 197 -0.11 1.01 1.31
CA ALA A 197 -1.07 1.98 1.84
C ALA A 197 -1.33 3.13 0.85
N ALA A 198 -0.32 3.54 0.09
CA ALA A 198 -0.43 4.66 -0.84
C ALA A 198 -1.44 4.44 -1.97
N ASP A 199 -1.62 3.21 -2.44
CA ASP A 199 -2.65 2.84 -3.43
C ASP A 199 -4.07 3.20 -2.94
N VAL A 200 -4.33 3.09 -1.63
CA VAL A 200 -5.63 3.41 -1.02
C VAL A 200 -6.00 4.89 -1.17
N THR A 201 -5.04 5.76 -1.46
CA THR A 201 -5.30 7.18 -1.77
C THR A 201 -6.36 7.32 -2.86
N ALA A 202 -6.24 6.56 -3.95
CA ALA A 202 -7.19 6.61 -5.06
C ALA A 202 -8.63 6.30 -4.60
N SER A 203 -8.81 5.27 -3.78
CA SER A 203 -10.13 4.92 -3.23
C SER A 203 -10.62 6.00 -2.26
N LEU A 204 -9.76 6.48 -1.38
CA LEU A 204 -10.11 7.46 -0.35
C LEU A 204 -10.63 8.76 -0.98
N VAL A 205 -9.91 9.31 -1.97
CA VAL A 205 -10.27 10.60 -2.59
C VAL A 205 -11.44 10.48 -3.56
N ASN A 206 -11.60 9.35 -4.24
CA ASN A 206 -12.60 9.15 -5.29
C ASN A 206 -13.91 8.50 -4.82
N TRP A 207 -13.99 8.09 -3.56
CA TRP A 207 -15.22 7.50 -3.04
C TRP A 207 -16.35 8.56 -3.00
N SER A 208 -17.44 8.32 -3.70
CA SER A 208 -18.60 9.23 -3.81
C SER A 208 -19.82 8.71 -3.03
N SER A 209 -20.90 9.49 -2.95
CA SER A 209 -22.19 9.06 -2.39
C SER A 209 -22.73 7.77 -3.03
N ASP A 210 -22.35 7.50 -4.28
CA ASP A 210 -22.77 6.33 -5.05
C ASP A 210 -21.72 5.23 -5.05
N GLY A 211 -20.75 5.28 -4.13
CA GLY A 211 -19.64 4.36 -4.01
C GLY A 211 -18.43 4.74 -4.86
N LEU A 212 -17.51 3.78 -5.04
CA LEU A 212 -16.30 3.98 -5.82
C LEU A 212 -16.58 3.78 -7.31
N LYS A 213 -16.41 4.85 -8.10
CA LYS A 213 -16.66 4.90 -9.55
C LYS A 213 -15.42 5.20 -10.37
N PHE A 214 -14.25 5.17 -9.75
CA PHE A 214 -12.97 5.43 -10.38
C PHE A 214 -11.97 4.34 -10.00
N ILE A 215 -11.26 3.82 -11.00
CA ILE A 215 -10.10 2.93 -10.81
C ILE A 215 -8.83 3.73 -11.07
N ASN A 216 -7.81 3.55 -10.26
CA ASN A 216 -6.54 4.24 -10.47
C ASN A 216 -5.74 3.63 -11.63
N ALA A 217 -5.14 4.51 -12.43
CA ALA A 217 -4.19 4.16 -13.49
C ALA A 217 -2.75 4.18 -12.97
N ASP A 218 -2.50 4.98 -11.92
CA ASP A 218 -1.22 5.14 -11.26
C ASP A 218 -1.38 5.52 -9.79
N TYR A 219 -0.26 5.55 -9.09
CA TYR A 219 -0.09 6.37 -7.90
C TYR A 219 1.39 6.68 -7.64
N THR A 220 1.65 7.76 -6.92
CA THR A 220 2.98 8.10 -6.42
C THR A 220 2.93 8.30 -4.91
N VAL A 221 3.87 7.67 -4.20
CA VAL A 221 4.13 7.93 -2.77
C VAL A 221 5.46 8.63 -2.61
N THR A 222 5.51 9.64 -1.73
CA THR A 222 6.74 10.28 -1.29
C THR A 222 6.87 10.20 0.22
N LEU A 223 8.07 9.93 0.71
CA LEU A 223 8.36 9.74 2.13
C LEU A 223 9.55 10.58 2.56
N SER A 224 9.42 11.28 3.69
CA SER A 224 10.53 11.93 4.38
C SER A 224 11.20 11.04 5.43
N ARG A 225 10.48 10.03 5.91
CA ARG A 225 10.93 8.94 6.79
C ARG A 225 10.09 7.69 6.56
N LEU A 226 10.58 6.55 6.98
CA LEU A 226 9.81 5.31 6.99
C LEU A 226 8.75 5.33 8.10
N PRO A 227 7.58 4.68 7.89
CA PRO A 227 6.58 4.55 8.95
C PRO A 227 7.08 3.69 10.10
N GLU A 228 6.74 4.09 11.31
CA GLU A 228 6.95 3.32 12.52
C GLU A 228 5.67 2.59 12.94
N GLY A 229 5.82 1.34 13.35
CA GLY A 229 4.68 0.48 13.69
C GLY A 229 3.87 -0.02 12.48
N PRO A 230 2.81 -0.79 12.72
CA PRO A 230 2.03 -1.43 11.66
C PRO A 230 0.96 -0.52 11.04
N MET A 231 0.77 0.68 11.58
CA MET A 231 -0.33 1.57 11.27
C MET A 231 0.09 2.65 10.28
N ILE A 232 -0.73 2.87 9.26
CA ILE A 232 -0.59 3.99 8.35
C ILE A 232 -1.93 4.72 8.25
N GLY A 233 -1.88 6.04 8.42
CA GLY A 233 -3.01 6.94 8.24
C GLY A 233 -2.90 7.67 6.91
N LEU A 234 -4.05 7.92 6.28
CA LEU A 234 -4.16 8.78 5.10
C LEU A 234 -5.20 9.86 5.38
N ALA A 235 -4.84 11.12 5.13
CA ALA A 235 -5.74 12.27 5.16
C ALA A 235 -5.89 12.82 3.75
N ALA A 236 -7.10 12.71 3.18
CA ALA A 236 -7.39 13.24 1.84
C ALA A 236 -7.17 14.77 1.81
N GLN A 237 -6.49 15.26 0.78
CA GLN A 237 -6.19 16.69 0.63
C GLN A 237 -7.01 17.34 -0.48
N GLY A 238 -7.50 16.56 -1.43
CA GLY A 238 -8.28 17.10 -2.53
C GLY A 238 -8.68 16.03 -3.53
N HIS A 239 -9.71 16.40 -4.32
CA HIS A 239 -10.19 15.65 -5.46
C HIS A 239 -10.55 16.64 -6.56
N CYS A 240 -10.10 16.36 -7.77
CA CYS A 240 -10.54 17.06 -8.99
C CYS A 240 -10.95 16.02 -10.02
N GLY A 241 -12.10 16.19 -10.65
CA GLY A 241 -12.59 15.26 -11.68
C GLY A 241 -13.27 15.99 -12.84
N HIS A 242 -12.95 15.59 -14.07
CA HIS A 242 -13.54 16.10 -15.30
C HIS A 242 -13.43 15.06 -16.41
N ASP A 243 -14.46 14.94 -17.27
CA ASP A 243 -14.49 14.05 -18.44
C ASP A 243 -14.07 12.59 -18.14
N GLY A 244 -14.49 12.07 -16.98
CA GLY A 244 -14.17 10.69 -16.58
C GLY A 244 -12.72 10.47 -16.09
N ILE A 245 -11.95 11.53 -15.91
CA ILE A 245 -10.62 11.52 -15.32
C ILE A 245 -10.69 12.16 -13.94
N ALA A 246 -10.05 11.59 -12.95
CA ALA A 246 -9.95 12.16 -11.61
C ALA A 246 -8.50 12.10 -11.10
N THR A 247 -8.15 13.10 -10.29
CA THR A 247 -6.91 13.11 -9.54
C THR A 247 -7.18 13.54 -8.12
N GLY A 248 -6.38 13.01 -7.19
CA GLY A 248 -6.48 13.41 -5.81
C GLY A 248 -5.22 13.05 -5.03
N SER A 249 -5.08 13.62 -3.85
CA SER A 249 -3.90 13.45 -3.01
C SER A 249 -4.25 13.24 -1.55
N ALA A 250 -3.33 12.64 -0.80
CA ALA A 250 -3.44 12.45 0.63
C ALA A 250 -2.09 12.72 1.31
N THR A 251 -2.14 13.22 2.53
CA THR A 251 -1.00 13.21 3.44
C THR A 251 -0.95 11.87 4.17
N ILE A 252 0.24 11.31 4.28
CA ILE A 252 0.49 10.01 4.92
C ILE A 252 1.01 10.23 6.33
N PHE A 253 0.47 9.45 7.26
CA PHE A 253 0.79 9.48 8.69
C PHE A 253 1.18 8.09 9.19
N ASP A 254 1.93 8.09 10.26
CA ASP A 254 1.98 7.00 11.22
C ASP A 254 1.57 7.52 12.62
N GLN A 255 1.78 6.73 13.67
CA GLN A 255 1.41 7.14 15.03
C GLN A 255 2.22 8.33 15.57
N GLN A 256 3.36 8.67 14.95
CA GLN A 256 4.21 9.80 15.34
C GLN A 256 3.90 11.10 14.55
N GLY A 257 3.05 11.01 13.52
CA GLY A 257 2.65 12.15 12.72
C GLY A 257 2.92 11.98 11.22
N LYS A 258 3.05 13.09 10.51
CA LYS A 258 3.23 13.13 9.05
C LYS A 258 4.54 12.46 8.63
N ILE A 259 4.47 11.60 7.60
CA ILE A 259 5.64 10.92 7.03
C ILE A 259 5.84 11.21 5.53
N GLY A 260 4.80 11.68 4.84
CA GLY A 260 4.87 11.90 3.41
C GLY A 260 3.54 12.24 2.78
N THR A 261 3.47 12.09 1.47
CA THR A 261 2.27 12.34 0.67
C THR A 261 2.09 11.26 -0.39
N SER A 262 0.85 11.10 -0.85
CA SER A 262 0.56 10.31 -2.05
C SER A 262 -0.40 11.04 -2.96
N VAL A 263 -0.33 10.72 -4.25
CA VAL A 263 -1.21 11.23 -5.29
C VAL A 263 -1.58 10.08 -6.22
N ALA A 264 -2.79 10.10 -6.76
CA ALA A 264 -3.26 9.11 -7.74
C ALA A 264 -4.02 9.78 -8.86
N VAL A 265 -3.90 9.25 -10.08
CA VAL A 265 -4.73 9.56 -11.24
C VAL A 265 -5.62 8.37 -11.53
N SER A 266 -6.87 8.63 -11.84
CA SER A 266 -7.90 7.61 -11.96
C SER A 266 -8.80 7.87 -13.16
N LEU A 267 -9.37 6.82 -13.69
CA LEU A 267 -10.37 6.89 -14.74
C LEU A 267 -11.72 6.33 -14.27
N ALA A 268 -12.80 6.85 -14.83
CA ALA A 268 -14.15 6.40 -14.52
C ALA A 268 -14.32 4.92 -14.89
N GLN A 269 -14.74 4.12 -13.91
CA GLN A 269 -14.92 2.69 -14.03
C GLN A 269 -16.09 2.25 -13.15
N ALA A 270 -17.06 1.57 -13.72
CA ALA A 270 -18.12 0.92 -12.97
C ALA A 270 -17.71 -0.48 -12.50
N GLY A 271 -18.43 -0.99 -11.50
CA GLY A 271 -18.32 -2.40 -11.13
C GLY A 271 -17.40 -2.72 -9.94
N PHE A 272 -16.96 -1.71 -9.18
CA PHE A 272 -16.28 -1.96 -7.92
C PHE A 272 -17.16 -2.77 -6.95
N ARG A 273 -16.60 -3.81 -6.38
CA ARG A 273 -17.22 -4.61 -5.31
C ARG A 273 -16.16 -4.81 -4.21
N PRO A 274 -16.42 -4.37 -2.97
CA PRO A 274 -15.50 -4.67 -1.87
C PRO A 274 -15.22 -6.17 -1.82
N PRO A 275 -13.97 -6.58 -1.56
CA PRO A 275 -13.67 -7.99 -1.28
C PRO A 275 -14.58 -8.48 -0.15
N SER A 276 -15.15 -9.67 -0.29
CA SER A 276 -15.87 -10.33 0.82
C SER A 276 -14.87 -10.66 1.91
N SER A 277 -15.16 -10.21 3.12
CA SER A 277 -14.45 -10.58 4.35
C SER A 277 -14.47 -12.06 4.62
#